data_9b5485ad9097df174f240361a92bd8ce
#
_entry.id   9b5485ad9097df174f240361a92bd8ce
#
_cell.length_a   1.000
_cell.length_b   1.000
_cell.length_c   1.000
_cell.angle_alpha   90.00
_cell.angle_beta   90.00
_cell.angle_gamma   90.00
#
_symmetry.space_group_name_H-M   'P 1'
#
loop_
_entity.id
_entity.type
_entity.pdbx_description
1 polymer ?
#
loop_
_entity_poly.entity_id
_entity_poly.type
_entity_poly.pdbx_seq_one_letter_code
_entity_poly.pdbx_strand_id
1 'polypeptide(L)'
;MAIKKLVEVWDGKYLIENNISFLKKKTKEVRIPFSENNKNILKDLLDTYKMVPCAGIAANQIGYDKRIFIGLKEDNNEEKISDEKKEEKILGNPNAENYEFYINPRIDHSSKKSIQEGEEGCLSIPEIRLIAERFDKIKVRYFNEEGRKVIKPLKGFMSRLFQHELDHLNGILMVENSKIKSVYRITENQNIESLYLALSQKINKVK
;
A
#
# COMPACT_ATOMS: atom_id res chain seq x y z
N MET A 1 3.08 19.40 -11.64
CA MET A 1 3.17 18.18 -10.81
C MET A 1 2.76 18.53 -9.39
N ALA A 2 1.76 17.84 -8.85
CA ALA A 2 1.30 18.09 -7.48
C ALA A 2 1.62 16.86 -6.63
N ILE A 3 2.86 16.81 -6.12
CA ILE A 3 3.26 15.78 -5.15
C ILE A 3 2.45 16.01 -3.88
N LYS A 4 1.68 15.02 -3.47
CA LYS A 4 0.86 15.11 -2.26
C LYS A 4 1.65 14.68 -1.03
N LYS A 5 1.36 15.36 0.09
CA LYS A 5 1.88 14.95 1.39
C LYS A 5 1.25 13.62 1.80
N LEU A 6 2.06 12.71 2.33
CA LEU A 6 1.57 11.44 2.88
C LEU A 6 0.76 11.66 4.17
N VAL A 7 -0.29 10.88 4.31
CA VAL A 7 -1.08 10.79 5.55
C VAL A 7 -0.41 9.75 6.44
N GLU A 8 0.44 10.22 7.35
CA GLU A 8 1.19 9.39 8.29
C GLU A 8 0.46 9.29 9.63
N VAL A 9 0.50 8.13 10.26
CA VAL A 9 -0.10 7.90 11.61
C VAL A 9 0.81 8.36 12.73
N TRP A 10 2.03 8.76 12.42
CA TRP A 10 3.12 9.03 13.35
C TRP A 10 4.00 10.18 12.83
N ASP A 11 4.40 11.07 13.72
CA ASP A 11 5.25 12.25 13.37
C ASP A 11 6.71 12.10 13.86
N GLY A 12 7.09 10.89 14.27
CA GLY A 12 8.39 10.60 14.89
C GLY A 12 8.35 10.62 16.43
N LYS A 13 7.29 11.17 17.04
CA LYS A 13 7.14 11.28 18.48
C LYS A 13 5.74 10.89 18.99
N TYR A 14 4.70 11.31 18.30
CA TYR A 14 3.30 11.11 18.73
C TYR A 14 2.45 10.50 17.62
N LEU A 15 1.40 9.80 18.04
CA LEU A 15 0.36 9.32 17.13
C LEU A 15 -0.53 10.47 16.66
N ILE A 16 -0.80 10.53 15.37
CA ILE A 16 -1.67 11.54 14.74
C ILE A 16 -3.09 10.95 14.62
N GLU A 17 -3.91 11.18 15.64
CA GLU A 17 -5.25 10.55 15.77
C GLU A 17 -6.18 10.83 14.59
N ASN A 18 -6.18 12.06 14.08
CA ASN A 18 -7.01 12.42 12.93
C ASN A 18 -6.63 11.65 11.68
N ASN A 19 -5.33 11.41 11.47
CA ASN A 19 -4.84 10.62 10.35
C ASN A 19 -5.20 9.14 10.50
N ILE A 20 -5.03 8.59 11.71
CA ILE A 20 -5.48 7.21 12.03
C ILE A 20 -6.97 7.06 11.76
N SER A 21 -7.79 7.97 12.28
CA SER A 21 -9.24 7.96 12.09
C SER A 21 -9.63 8.08 10.61
N PHE A 22 -8.89 8.85 9.82
CA PHE A 22 -9.11 8.98 8.38
C PHE A 22 -8.74 7.70 7.63
N LEU A 23 -7.53 7.15 7.88
CA LEU A 23 -7.03 5.95 7.21
C LEU A 23 -7.84 4.69 7.55
N LYS A 24 -8.49 4.65 8.71
CA LYS A 24 -9.37 3.56 9.13
C LYS A 24 -10.77 3.61 8.52
N LYS A 25 -11.09 4.59 7.70
CA LYS A 25 -12.35 4.63 6.96
C LYS A 25 -12.25 3.80 5.70
N LYS A 26 -13.27 2.97 5.45
CA LYS A 26 -13.42 2.31 4.15
C LYS A 26 -13.66 3.35 3.09
N THR A 27 -12.85 3.31 2.02
CA THR A 27 -12.89 4.29 0.93
C THR A 27 -14.10 4.11 0.01
N LYS A 28 -14.51 5.22 -0.62
CA LYS A 28 -15.66 5.27 -1.52
C LYS A 28 -15.30 4.81 -2.92
N GLU A 29 -16.18 4.03 -3.53
CA GLU A 29 -16.04 3.60 -4.92
C GLU A 29 -16.08 4.80 -5.88
N VAL A 30 -15.41 4.62 -7.00
CA VAL A 30 -15.33 5.60 -8.09
C VAL A 30 -16.36 5.22 -9.16
N ARG A 31 -17.17 6.19 -9.60
CA ARG A 31 -18.09 5.99 -10.73
C ARG A 31 -17.32 5.99 -12.04
N ILE A 32 -17.77 5.15 -12.97
CA ILE A 32 -17.26 5.07 -14.34
C ILE A 32 -18.41 5.45 -15.28
N PRO A 33 -18.18 6.33 -16.23
CA PRO A 33 -16.93 6.98 -16.61
C PRO A 33 -16.41 7.98 -15.57
N PHE A 34 -15.08 8.24 -15.58
CA PHE A 34 -14.44 9.11 -14.61
C PHE A 34 -14.83 10.57 -14.79
N SER A 35 -15.19 11.24 -13.69
CA SER A 35 -15.30 12.70 -13.64
C SER A 35 -13.91 13.35 -13.72
N GLU A 36 -13.84 14.63 -14.08
CA GLU A 36 -12.58 15.39 -14.07
C GLU A 36 -11.89 15.39 -12.71
N ASN A 37 -12.67 15.44 -11.61
CA ASN A 37 -12.10 15.32 -10.28
C ASN A 37 -11.41 13.95 -10.06
N ASN A 38 -11.99 12.85 -10.55
CA ASN A 38 -11.35 11.54 -10.45
C ASN A 38 -10.10 11.43 -11.32
N LYS A 39 -10.07 12.02 -12.50
CA LYS A 39 -8.88 12.10 -13.36
C LYS A 39 -7.74 12.88 -12.67
N ASN A 40 -8.08 13.98 -11.99
CA ASN A 40 -7.10 14.73 -11.21
C ASN A 40 -6.52 13.90 -10.05
N ILE A 41 -7.34 13.07 -9.39
CA ILE A 41 -6.85 12.15 -8.35
C ILE A 41 -5.89 11.11 -8.93
N LEU A 42 -6.19 10.53 -10.10
CA LEU A 42 -5.27 9.61 -10.79
C LEU A 42 -3.94 10.29 -11.10
N LYS A 43 -3.98 11.53 -11.60
CA LYS A 43 -2.77 12.32 -11.86
C LYS A 43 -1.96 12.57 -10.59
N ASP A 44 -2.59 13.02 -9.50
CA ASP A 44 -1.92 13.27 -8.23
C ASP A 44 -1.30 12.00 -7.65
N LEU A 45 -1.98 10.85 -7.77
CA LEU A 45 -1.44 9.54 -7.41
C LEU A 45 -0.19 9.18 -8.22
N LEU A 46 -0.24 9.36 -9.55
CA LEU A 46 0.89 9.08 -10.42
C LEU A 46 2.08 9.99 -10.13
N ASP A 47 1.83 11.30 -10.00
CA ASP A 47 2.88 12.29 -9.69
C ASP A 47 3.55 11.95 -8.35
N THR A 48 2.77 11.55 -7.34
CA THR A 48 3.29 11.15 -6.03
C THR A 48 4.03 9.81 -6.10
N TYR A 49 3.48 8.81 -6.78
CA TYR A 49 4.10 7.50 -6.97
C TYR A 49 5.49 7.61 -7.63
N LYS A 50 5.62 8.44 -8.67
CA LYS A 50 6.90 8.64 -9.36
C LYS A 50 7.99 9.24 -8.49
N MET A 51 7.62 9.96 -7.44
CA MET A 51 8.58 10.66 -6.55
C MET A 51 8.88 9.91 -5.25
N VAL A 52 8.01 8.99 -4.83
CA VAL A 52 8.16 8.29 -3.54
C VAL A 52 8.62 6.85 -3.79
N PRO A 53 9.78 6.42 -3.27
CA PRO A 53 10.23 5.03 -3.40
C PRO A 53 9.23 4.05 -2.74
N CYS A 54 8.42 3.38 -3.56
CA CYS A 54 7.42 2.41 -3.10
C CYS A 54 7.04 1.43 -4.20
N ALA A 55 6.43 0.32 -3.81
CA ALA A 55 5.83 -0.64 -4.72
C ALA A 55 4.37 -0.29 -5.05
N GLY A 56 3.68 0.39 -4.12
CA GLY A 56 2.31 0.85 -4.28
C GLY A 56 1.97 1.98 -3.33
N ILE A 57 0.88 2.69 -3.63
CA ILE A 57 0.31 3.75 -2.80
C ILE A 57 -1.19 3.89 -3.04
N ALA A 58 -1.97 3.88 -1.97
CA ALA A 58 -3.42 4.04 -2.01
C ALA A 58 -3.85 5.51 -1.93
N ALA A 59 -4.99 5.85 -2.52
CA ALA A 59 -5.50 7.21 -2.58
C ALA A 59 -5.73 7.84 -1.19
N ASN A 60 -6.13 7.04 -0.19
CA ASN A 60 -6.29 7.54 1.17
C ASN A 60 -4.96 7.88 1.85
N GLN A 61 -3.84 7.27 1.45
CA GLN A 61 -2.51 7.65 1.94
C GLN A 61 -2.05 9.03 1.46
N ILE A 62 -2.73 9.61 0.46
CA ILE A 62 -2.50 10.98 0.00
C ILE A 62 -3.73 11.88 0.18
N GLY A 63 -4.64 11.50 1.09
CA GLY A 63 -5.76 12.32 1.55
C GLY A 63 -7.05 12.20 0.75
N TYR A 64 -7.18 11.27 -0.21
CA TYR A 64 -8.39 11.07 -1.00
C TYR A 64 -9.22 9.89 -0.53
N ASP A 65 -10.47 10.12 -0.12
CA ASP A 65 -11.45 9.07 0.21
C ASP A 65 -12.01 8.43 -1.08
N LYS A 66 -11.12 7.72 -1.81
CA LYS A 66 -11.47 7.05 -3.08
C LYS A 66 -10.84 5.66 -3.14
N ARG A 67 -11.61 4.71 -3.68
CA ARG A 67 -11.19 3.30 -3.79
C ARG A 67 -10.27 3.11 -5.01
N ILE A 68 -9.06 3.68 -4.91
CA ILE A 68 -8.03 3.64 -5.94
C ILE A 68 -6.69 3.40 -5.26
N PHE A 69 -5.85 2.58 -5.86
CA PHE A 69 -4.42 2.60 -5.62
C PHE A 69 -3.64 2.53 -6.94
N ILE A 70 -2.39 2.96 -6.92
CA ILE A 70 -1.40 2.75 -7.96
C ILE A 70 -0.33 1.83 -7.39
N GLY A 71 0.19 0.91 -8.19
CA GLY A 71 1.24 0.00 -7.77
C GLY A 71 1.89 -0.67 -8.96
N LEU A 72 2.88 -1.53 -8.69
CA LEU A 72 3.55 -2.27 -9.74
C LEU A 72 2.55 -2.97 -10.66
N LYS A 73 2.85 -2.93 -11.96
CA LYS A 73 2.14 -3.67 -12.99
C LYS A 73 2.58 -5.13 -13.01
N GLU A 74 3.88 -5.36 -12.82
CA GLU A 74 4.51 -6.69 -12.81
C GLU A 74 5.73 -6.71 -11.89
N ASP A 75 6.10 -7.89 -11.40
CA ASP A 75 7.29 -8.10 -10.58
C ASP A 75 8.49 -8.42 -11.48
N ASN A 76 9.36 -7.44 -11.63
CA ASN A 76 10.59 -7.60 -12.45
C ASN A 76 11.77 -8.19 -11.66
N ASN A 77 11.58 -8.59 -10.39
CA ASN A 77 12.67 -9.09 -9.56
C ASN A 77 13.07 -10.53 -9.90
N GLU A 78 12.29 -11.28 -10.67
CA GLU A 78 12.66 -12.62 -11.12
C GLU A 78 13.86 -12.61 -12.11
N GLU A 79 14.18 -11.45 -12.74
CA GLU A 79 15.27 -11.35 -13.74
C GLU A 79 16.54 -10.65 -13.21
N LYS A 80 16.56 -10.13 -11.98
CA LYS A 80 17.69 -9.36 -11.44
C LYS A 80 18.54 -10.11 -10.41
N ILE A 81 18.82 -11.40 -10.64
CA ILE A 81 19.89 -12.12 -9.92
C ILE A 81 21.17 -12.07 -10.77
N SER A 82 21.59 -10.90 -11.19
CA SER A 82 22.97 -10.68 -11.64
C SER A 82 23.23 -9.19 -11.76
N ASP A 83 24.26 -8.79 -11.06
CA ASP A 83 25.03 -7.56 -11.07
C ASP A 83 24.83 -6.63 -9.87
N GLU A 84 25.86 -6.66 -9.04
CA GLU A 84 26.23 -5.61 -8.10
C GLU A 84 26.28 -4.27 -8.83
N LYS A 85 25.16 -3.54 -8.87
CA LYS A 85 25.16 -2.13 -9.27
C LYS A 85 25.15 -1.28 -8.02
N LYS A 86 26.25 -0.49 -7.91
CA LYS A 86 26.44 0.63 -6.98
C LYS A 86 25.12 1.35 -6.73
N GLU A 87 24.83 1.59 -5.47
CA GLU A 87 23.75 2.46 -4.99
C GLU A 87 24.00 3.91 -5.48
N GLU A 88 23.69 4.18 -6.73
CA GLU A 88 23.38 5.55 -7.13
C GLU A 88 22.07 5.92 -6.46
N LYS A 89 22.06 7.00 -5.69
CA LYS A 89 20.86 7.59 -5.10
C LYS A 89 19.91 7.97 -6.25
N ILE A 90 19.03 7.02 -6.63
CA ILE A 90 17.99 7.28 -7.62
C ILE A 90 17.02 8.28 -6.97
N LEU A 91 16.98 9.49 -7.51
CA LEU A 91 16.03 10.51 -7.09
C LEU A 91 14.65 10.09 -7.65
N GLY A 92 13.70 9.76 -6.74
CA GLY A 92 12.37 9.32 -7.12
C GLY A 92 12.13 7.82 -6.93
N ASN A 93 11.06 7.30 -7.53
CA ASN A 93 10.69 5.90 -7.43
C ASN A 93 11.42 5.06 -8.48
N PRO A 94 12.20 4.04 -8.11
CA PRO A 94 12.84 3.13 -9.07
C PRO A 94 11.84 2.38 -9.95
N ASN A 95 10.57 2.31 -9.54
CA ASN A 95 9.48 1.67 -10.25
C ASN A 95 8.61 2.66 -11.05
N ALA A 96 9.06 3.90 -11.25
CA ALA A 96 8.27 5.01 -11.80
C ALA A 96 7.56 4.69 -13.13
N GLU A 97 8.14 3.83 -13.97
CA GLU A 97 7.58 3.44 -15.27
C GLU A 97 6.89 2.07 -15.26
N ASN A 98 7.02 1.29 -14.17
CA ASN A 98 6.36 -0.01 -13.99
C ASN A 98 5.16 0.13 -13.06
N TYR A 99 4.06 0.69 -13.56
CA TYR A 99 2.86 0.91 -12.76
C TYR A 99 1.56 0.51 -13.46
N GLU A 100 0.55 0.28 -12.65
CA GLU A 100 -0.83 0.10 -13.06
C GLU A 100 -1.77 0.75 -12.05
N PHE A 101 -2.88 1.33 -12.52
CA PHE A 101 -3.95 1.80 -11.65
C PHE A 101 -4.94 0.69 -11.36
N TYR A 102 -5.29 0.55 -10.10
CA TYR A 102 -6.27 -0.41 -9.60
C TYR A 102 -7.46 0.36 -9.03
N ILE A 103 -8.52 0.53 -9.83
CA ILE A 103 -9.70 1.31 -9.48
C ILE A 103 -10.85 0.38 -9.10
N ASN A 104 -11.48 0.61 -7.94
CA ASN A 104 -12.48 -0.26 -7.33
C ASN A 104 -12.00 -1.73 -7.23
N PRO A 105 -10.76 -1.96 -6.71
CA PRO A 105 -10.18 -3.29 -6.67
C PRO A 105 -10.94 -4.21 -5.71
N ARG A 106 -11.01 -5.51 -6.09
CA ARG A 106 -11.60 -6.59 -5.30
C ARG A 106 -10.83 -7.88 -5.50
N ILE A 107 -10.80 -8.72 -4.48
CA ILE A 107 -10.37 -10.12 -4.58
C ILE A 107 -11.62 -10.96 -4.81
N ASP A 108 -11.69 -11.63 -5.96
CA ASP A 108 -12.79 -12.53 -6.31
C ASP A 108 -12.56 -13.93 -5.75
N HIS A 109 -11.28 -14.35 -5.64
CA HIS A 109 -10.90 -15.66 -5.09
C HIS A 109 -9.53 -15.61 -4.45
N SER A 110 -9.33 -16.35 -3.36
CA SER A 110 -8.04 -16.56 -2.71
C SER A 110 -7.83 -18.03 -2.41
N SER A 111 -6.62 -18.54 -2.66
CA SER A 111 -6.28 -19.93 -2.34
C SER A 111 -5.86 -20.05 -0.87
N LYS A 112 -6.79 -20.54 -0.03
CA LYS A 112 -6.50 -20.76 1.41
C LYS A 112 -5.36 -21.76 1.68
N LYS A 113 -5.03 -22.61 0.70
CA LYS A 113 -3.94 -23.60 0.80
C LYS A 113 -2.59 -23.05 0.35
N SER A 114 -2.56 -21.86 -0.25
CA SER A 114 -1.34 -21.23 -0.77
C SER A 114 -1.11 -19.91 -0.02
N ILE A 115 -0.29 -19.99 1.02
CA ILE A 115 0.08 -18.88 1.90
C ILE A 115 1.56 -18.59 1.69
N GLN A 116 1.93 -17.32 1.75
CA GLN A 116 3.29 -16.83 1.74
C GLN A 116 3.56 -15.98 2.99
N GLU A 117 4.76 -16.07 3.52
CA GLU A 117 5.30 -15.13 4.49
C GLU A 117 6.20 -14.12 3.78
N GLY A 118 6.25 -12.90 4.25
CA GLY A 118 7.15 -11.90 3.73
C GLY A 118 7.04 -10.56 4.42
N GLU A 119 8.04 -9.73 4.13
CA GLU A 119 8.17 -8.41 4.71
C GLU A 119 7.15 -7.43 4.10
N GLU A 120 6.62 -6.57 4.96
CA GLU A 120 5.78 -5.43 4.60
C GLU A 120 6.26 -4.18 5.32
N GLY A 121 6.23 -3.06 4.61
CA GLY A 121 6.36 -1.73 5.14
C GLY A 121 5.27 -0.84 4.56
N CYS A 122 4.98 0.27 5.23
CA CYS A 122 3.90 1.16 4.84
C CYS A 122 4.34 2.62 4.92
N LEU A 123 4.08 3.39 3.86
CA LEU A 123 4.38 4.82 3.83
C LEU A 123 3.62 5.61 4.92
N SER A 124 2.43 5.15 5.29
CA SER A 124 1.64 5.78 6.36
C SER A 124 2.10 5.38 7.77
N ILE A 125 2.94 4.35 7.89
CA ILE A 125 3.52 3.89 9.16
C ILE A 125 5.03 3.82 8.98
N PRO A 126 5.71 4.97 8.94
CA PRO A 126 7.15 5.03 8.71
C PRO A 126 7.91 4.27 9.80
N GLU A 127 9.13 3.84 9.47
CA GLU A 127 10.09 3.20 10.40
C GLU A 127 9.68 1.79 10.88
N ILE A 128 8.48 1.29 10.60
CA ILE A 128 8.05 -0.06 10.97
C ILE A 128 8.10 -0.97 9.74
N ARG A 129 8.68 -2.16 9.94
CA ARG A 129 8.56 -3.31 9.06
C ARG A 129 7.97 -4.47 9.85
N LEU A 130 7.24 -5.32 9.17
CA LEU A 130 6.71 -6.53 9.78
C LEU A 130 6.75 -7.71 8.80
N ILE A 131 6.80 -8.91 9.35
CA ILE A 131 6.59 -10.13 8.57
C ILE A 131 5.17 -10.62 8.82
N ALA A 132 4.41 -10.77 7.76
CA ALA A 132 3.04 -11.25 7.84
C ALA A 132 2.74 -12.31 6.78
N GLU A 133 1.76 -13.16 7.11
CA GLU A 133 1.19 -14.10 6.14
C GLU A 133 0.17 -13.40 5.24
N ARG A 134 0.23 -13.73 3.95
CA ARG A 134 -0.74 -13.34 2.93
C ARG A 134 -1.09 -14.55 2.05
N PHE A 135 -2.22 -14.46 1.35
CA PHE A 135 -2.49 -15.44 0.28
C PHE A 135 -1.44 -15.29 -0.82
N ASP A 136 -0.79 -16.39 -1.19
CA ASP A 136 0.19 -16.39 -2.27
C ASP A 136 -0.47 -16.25 -3.64
N LYS A 137 -1.66 -16.84 -3.82
CA LYS A 137 -2.41 -16.84 -5.09
C LYS A 137 -3.80 -16.26 -4.88
N ILE A 138 -4.09 -15.19 -5.63
CA ILE A 138 -5.41 -14.55 -5.64
C ILE A 138 -5.88 -14.32 -7.07
N LYS A 139 -7.20 -14.24 -7.27
CA LYS A 139 -7.81 -13.74 -8.50
C LYS A 139 -8.45 -12.40 -8.17
N VAL A 140 -8.07 -11.38 -8.92
CA VAL A 140 -8.47 -9.99 -8.67
C VAL A 140 -9.31 -9.43 -9.81
N ARG A 141 -10.09 -8.41 -9.48
CA ARG A 141 -10.89 -7.63 -10.42
C ARG A 141 -10.80 -6.16 -10.06
N TYR A 142 -10.60 -5.30 -11.07
CA TYR A 142 -10.53 -3.85 -10.93
C TYR A 142 -10.85 -3.18 -12.27
N PHE A 143 -10.86 -1.85 -12.30
CA PHE A 143 -10.86 -1.07 -13.53
C PHE A 143 -9.52 -0.36 -13.68
N ASN A 144 -9.01 -0.30 -14.91
CA ASN A 144 -7.80 0.45 -15.24
C ASN A 144 -8.11 1.96 -15.47
N GLU A 145 -7.09 2.74 -15.80
CA GLU A 145 -7.22 4.19 -16.03
C GLU A 145 -8.13 4.57 -17.21
N GLU A 146 -8.37 3.67 -18.17
CA GLU A 146 -9.35 3.87 -19.23
C GLU A 146 -10.76 3.46 -18.83
N GLY A 147 -10.98 2.99 -17.61
CA GLY A 147 -12.28 2.51 -17.14
C GLY A 147 -12.64 1.12 -17.66
N ARG A 148 -11.69 0.39 -18.23
CA ARG A 148 -11.89 -0.99 -18.69
C ARG A 148 -11.75 -1.97 -17.52
N LYS A 149 -12.67 -2.93 -17.44
CA LYS A 149 -12.63 -3.98 -16.42
C LYS A 149 -11.50 -4.98 -16.71
N VAL A 150 -10.67 -5.22 -15.71
CA VAL A 150 -9.59 -6.20 -15.74
C VAL A 150 -9.86 -7.30 -14.72
N ILE A 151 -9.60 -8.54 -15.11
CA ILE A 151 -9.65 -9.72 -14.22
C ILE A 151 -8.39 -10.52 -14.50
N LYS A 152 -7.53 -10.69 -13.48
CA LYS A 152 -6.29 -11.48 -13.63
C LYS A 152 -5.92 -12.23 -12.35
N PRO A 153 -5.18 -13.34 -12.46
CA PRO A 153 -4.53 -13.96 -11.32
C PRO A 153 -3.30 -13.14 -10.91
N LEU A 154 -3.01 -13.11 -9.61
CA LEU A 154 -1.76 -12.59 -9.05
C LEU A 154 -1.15 -13.64 -8.14
N LYS A 155 0.19 -13.72 -8.09
CA LYS A 155 0.96 -14.62 -7.24
C LYS A 155 2.13 -13.87 -6.60
N GLY A 156 2.74 -14.49 -5.57
CA GLY A 156 3.97 -13.99 -4.95
C GLY A 156 3.85 -12.55 -4.48
N PHE A 157 4.87 -11.76 -4.75
CA PHE A 157 4.94 -10.37 -4.33
C PHE A 157 3.76 -9.53 -4.85
N MET A 158 3.32 -9.73 -6.09
CA MET A 158 2.17 -9.00 -6.66
C MET A 158 0.86 -9.30 -5.91
N SER A 159 0.67 -10.54 -5.42
CA SER A 159 -0.45 -10.89 -4.57
C SER A 159 -0.37 -10.19 -3.21
N ARG A 160 0.82 -10.15 -2.59
CA ARG A 160 1.08 -9.44 -1.33
C ARG A 160 0.79 -7.96 -1.45
N LEU A 161 1.38 -7.29 -2.46
CA LEU A 161 1.19 -5.88 -2.75
C LEU A 161 -0.30 -5.54 -2.89
N PHE A 162 -1.01 -6.28 -3.74
CA PHE A 162 -2.44 -6.03 -3.94
C PHE A 162 -3.26 -6.16 -2.66
N GLN A 163 -2.96 -7.15 -1.80
CA GLN A 163 -3.64 -7.33 -0.52
C GLN A 163 -3.32 -6.18 0.45
N HIS A 164 -2.07 -5.72 0.48
CA HIS A 164 -1.65 -4.59 1.31
C HIS A 164 -2.40 -3.30 0.92
N GLU A 165 -2.40 -2.96 -0.37
CA GLU A 165 -3.08 -1.75 -0.86
C GLU A 165 -4.61 -1.85 -0.71
N LEU A 166 -5.17 -3.05 -0.88
CA LEU A 166 -6.60 -3.29 -0.66
C LEU A 166 -6.99 -3.11 0.81
N ASP A 167 -6.10 -3.48 1.76
CA ASP A 167 -6.32 -3.25 3.18
C ASP A 167 -6.43 -1.75 3.47
N HIS A 168 -5.56 -0.90 2.91
CA HIS A 168 -5.70 0.56 3.01
C HIS A 168 -7.07 1.06 2.55
N LEU A 169 -7.56 0.55 1.42
CA LEU A 169 -8.86 0.91 0.90
C LEU A 169 -10.05 0.37 1.74
N ASN A 170 -9.81 -0.65 2.53
CA ASN A 170 -10.79 -1.20 3.47
C ASN A 170 -10.69 -0.57 4.88
N GLY A 171 -9.77 0.37 5.08
CA GLY A 171 -9.53 1.02 6.38
C GLY A 171 -8.78 0.14 7.36
N ILE A 172 -7.96 -0.78 6.87
CA ILE A 172 -7.15 -1.70 7.67
C ILE A 172 -5.68 -1.27 7.55
N LEU A 173 -5.03 -1.02 8.67
CA LEU A 173 -3.60 -0.72 8.73
C LEU A 173 -2.79 -2.01 8.84
N MET A 174 -1.57 -2.05 8.29
CA MET A 174 -0.75 -3.27 8.28
C MET A 174 -0.53 -3.88 9.68
N VAL A 175 -0.48 -3.03 10.73
CA VAL A 175 -0.32 -3.46 12.13
C VAL A 175 -1.56 -4.14 12.71
N GLU A 176 -2.70 -4.12 12.01
CA GLU A 176 -3.93 -4.82 12.37
C GLU A 176 -4.03 -6.22 11.74
N ASN A 177 -3.06 -6.61 10.91
CA ASN A 177 -3.05 -7.94 10.32
C ASN A 177 -2.95 -9.00 11.43
N SER A 178 -3.96 -9.85 11.54
CA SER A 178 -4.03 -10.91 12.57
C SER A 178 -2.97 -12.00 12.41
N LYS A 179 -2.24 -12.00 11.31
CA LYS A 179 -1.22 -12.99 10.96
C LYS A 179 0.20 -12.43 10.96
N ILE A 180 0.45 -11.41 11.77
CA ILE A 180 1.79 -10.87 11.97
C ILE A 180 2.64 -11.90 12.72
N LYS A 181 3.83 -12.20 12.20
CA LYS A 181 4.81 -13.11 12.79
C LYS A 181 5.87 -12.38 13.58
N SER A 182 6.35 -11.26 13.07
CA SER A 182 7.33 -10.41 13.72
C SER A 182 7.19 -8.97 13.31
N VAL A 183 7.63 -8.07 14.17
CA VAL A 183 7.67 -6.63 13.94
C VAL A 183 9.05 -6.13 14.27
N TYR A 184 9.64 -5.32 13.43
CA TYR A 184 10.93 -4.70 13.67
C TYR A 184 11.01 -3.28 13.09
N ARG A 185 12.04 -2.57 13.48
CA ARG A 185 12.27 -1.20 13.06
C ARG A 185 13.45 -1.10 12.10
N ILE A 186 13.41 -0.11 11.21
CA ILE A 186 14.49 0.15 10.25
C ILE A 186 15.57 1.03 10.84
N THR A 187 15.26 1.84 11.88
CA THR A 187 16.17 2.81 12.48
C THR A 187 16.57 2.43 13.92
N GLU A 188 17.77 2.82 14.35
CA GLU A 188 18.34 2.48 15.66
C GLU A 188 17.67 3.15 16.88
N ASN A 189 16.63 3.95 16.68
CA ASN A 189 15.98 4.69 17.75
C ASN A 189 15.13 3.77 18.63
N GLN A 190 15.47 3.70 19.91
CA GLN A 190 14.92 2.82 20.92
C GLN A 190 13.41 3.04 21.15
N ASN A 191 12.62 1.98 21.27
CA ASN A 191 11.20 1.87 21.63
C ASN A 191 10.20 1.49 20.51
N ILE A 192 10.52 0.48 19.72
CA ILE A 192 9.60 -0.08 18.73
C ILE A 192 8.42 -0.79 19.36
N GLU A 193 8.67 -1.58 20.41
CA GLU A 193 7.61 -2.30 21.10
C GLU A 193 6.57 -1.34 21.67
N SER A 194 7.01 -0.20 22.22
CA SER A 194 6.09 0.81 22.74
C SER A 194 5.29 1.50 21.66
N LEU A 195 5.88 1.80 20.49
CA LEU A 195 5.16 2.38 19.34
C LEU A 195 4.16 1.38 18.74
N TYR A 196 4.59 0.14 18.55
CA TYR A 196 3.72 -0.91 18.04
C TYR A 196 2.57 -1.22 19.01
N LEU A 197 2.87 -1.32 20.31
CA LEU A 197 1.87 -1.53 21.36
C LEU A 197 0.91 -0.34 21.44
N ALA A 198 1.40 0.91 21.38
CA ALA A 198 0.58 2.10 21.39
C ALA A 198 -0.32 2.18 20.15
N LEU A 199 0.21 1.88 18.95
CA LEU A 199 -0.56 1.77 17.72
C LEU A 199 -1.61 0.67 17.82
N SER A 200 -1.23 -0.53 18.24
CA SER A 200 -2.15 -1.68 18.33
C SER A 200 -3.26 -1.45 19.37
N GLN A 201 -2.93 -0.89 20.53
CA GLN A 201 -3.92 -0.57 21.58
C GLN A 201 -4.88 0.53 21.16
N LYS A 202 -4.38 1.55 20.44
CA LYS A 202 -5.20 2.69 20.02
C LYS A 202 -6.08 2.33 18.83
N ILE A 203 -5.56 1.58 17.88
CA ILE A 203 -6.29 1.09 16.72
C ILE A 203 -7.46 0.18 17.15
N ASN A 204 -7.28 -0.65 18.18
CA ASN A 204 -8.33 -1.51 18.72
C ASN A 204 -9.40 -0.74 19.50
N LYS A 205 -9.13 0.49 19.95
CA LYS A 205 -10.11 1.35 20.65
C LYS A 205 -10.98 2.18 19.71
N VAL A 206 -10.61 2.33 18.45
CA VAL A 206 -11.38 3.04 17.42
C VAL A 206 -12.19 1.99 16.61
N LYS A 207 -13.06 1.26 17.30
CA LYS A 207 -14.10 0.42 16.69
C LYS A 207 -15.42 1.17 16.63
#